data_756724f7dd7413d7726303f17a6de06a
#
_entry.id   756724f7dd7413d7726303f17a6de06a
#
_cell.length_a   1.000
_cell.length_b   1.000
_cell.length_c   1.000
_cell.angle_alpha   90.00
_cell.angle_beta   90.00
_cell.angle_gamma   90.00
#
_symmetry.space_group_name_H-M   'P 1'
#
loop_
_entity.id
_entity.type
_entity.pdbx_description
1 polymer ?
#
loop_
_entity_poly.entity_id
_entity_poly.type
_entity_poly.pdbx_seq_one_letter_code
_entity_poly.pdbx_strand_id
1 'polypeptide(L)'
;MTEAVFWIFAAVAVVTASLCILSRSALSAVLWLTVTMLCLAGIYVLLGAEFVAAIQVLVYAGAVMVLFLFVIMLLNIGHATSDMRGPASVAATVVIAGLLAIQLFALWSYSPDRLAGEVAQAPQMRDPATLFLGGQAARDAVAEQGVVGALAAPLFQTYLVPFELTSILLLVAIVGAVVLAKRRI
;
A
#
# COMPACT_ATOMS: atom_id res chain seq x y z
N MET A 1 -21.17 8.57 -10.98
CA MET A 1 -21.19 7.18 -10.50
C MET A 1 -19.85 6.76 -9.89
N THR A 2 -18.70 7.08 -10.49
CA THR A 2 -17.36 6.75 -9.96
C THR A 2 -17.09 7.28 -8.55
N GLU A 3 -17.51 8.51 -8.25
CA GLU A 3 -17.34 9.08 -6.90
C GLU A 3 -18.09 8.29 -5.81
N ALA A 4 -19.32 7.87 -6.07
CA ALA A 4 -20.09 7.11 -5.10
C ALA A 4 -19.43 5.74 -4.82
N VAL A 5 -18.92 5.08 -5.87
CA VAL A 5 -18.20 3.81 -5.73
C VAL A 5 -16.88 4.02 -4.97
N PHE A 6 -16.16 5.10 -5.22
CA PHE A 6 -14.96 5.45 -4.47
C PHE A 6 -15.26 5.61 -2.97
N TRP A 7 -16.30 6.36 -2.61
CA TRP A 7 -16.66 6.55 -1.21
C TRP A 7 -17.07 5.27 -0.50
N ILE A 8 -17.73 4.35 -1.23
CA ILE A 8 -18.08 3.02 -0.70
C ILE A 8 -16.80 2.23 -0.40
N PHE A 9 -15.87 2.12 -1.35
CA PHE A 9 -14.61 1.40 -1.13
C PHE A 9 -13.77 2.04 -0.03
N ALA A 10 -13.69 3.37 0.01
CA ALA A 10 -12.97 4.11 1.04
C ALA A 10 -13.56 3.87 2.43
N ALA A 11 -14.89 3.97 2.57
CA ALA A 11 -15.56 3.71 3.85
C ALA A 11 -15.37 2.27 4.32
N VAL A 12 -15.53 1.29 3.42
CA VAL A 12 -15.31 -0.13 3.75
C VAL A 12 -13.86 -0.37 4.14
N ALA A 13 -12.88 0.23 3.43
CA ALA A 13 -11.47 0.10 3.77
C ALA A 13 -11.15 0.63 5.18
N VAL A 14 -11.68 1.80 5.54
CA VAL A 14 -11.49 2.39 6.89
C VAL A 14 -12.14 1.52 7.97
N VAL A 15 -13.37 1.04 7.74
CA VAL A 15 -14.08 0.17 8.68
C VAL A 15 -13.33 -1.15 8.88
N THR A 16 -12.92 -1.81 7.79
CA THR A 16 -12.20 -3.09 7.88
C THR A 16 -10.81 -2.95 8.48
N ALA A 17 -10.09 -1.85 8.19
CA ALA A 17 -8.82 -1.54 8.85
C ALA A 17 -9.01 -1.30 10.36
N SER A 18 -10.07 -0.61 10.75
CA SER A 18 -10.40 -0.41 12.17
C SER A 18 -10.74 -1.73 12.86
N LEU A 19 -11.53 -2.59 12.22
CA LEU A 19 -11.86 -3.92 12.73
C LEU A 19 -10.63 -4.84 12.82
N CYS A 20 -9.66 -4.69 11.91
CA CYS A 20 -8.38 -5.39 12.00
C CYS A 20 -7.65 -5.06 13.32
N ILE A 21 -7.60 -3.77 13.68
CA ILE A 21 -6.92 -3.31 14.92
C ILE A 21 -7.71 -3.71 16.18
N LEU A 22 -9.04 -3.66 16.13
CA LEU A 22 -9.91 -4.02 17.26
C LEU A 22 -10.05 -5.54 17.46
N SER A 23 -9.64 -6.33 16.49
CA SER A 23 -9.78 -7.77 16.51
C SER A 23 -8.93 -8.40 17.62
N ARG A 24 -9.54 -9.27 18.43
CA ARG A 24 -8.86 -9.97 19.53
C ARG A 24 -8.12 -11.23 19.09
N SER A 25 -8.47 -11.79 17.94
CA SER A 25 -7.79 -12.96 17.38
C SER A 25 -6.92 -12.56 16.21
N ALA A 26 -5.67 -13.07 16.17
CA ALA A 26 -4.74 -12.83 15.08
C ALA A 26 -5.30 -13.26 13.72
N LEU A 27 -6.05 -14.37 13.70
CA LEU A 27 -6.69 -14.87 12.47
C LEU A 27 -7.72 -13.88 11.92
N SER A 28 -8.64 -13.39 12.77
CA SER A 28 -9.63 -12.41 12.30
C SER A 28 -9.02 -11.07 11.94
N ALA A 29 -7.94 -10.65 12.60
CA ALA A 29 -7.21 -9.43 12.24
C ALA A 29 -6.69 -9.51 10.80
N VAL A 30 -6.06 -10.63 10.42
CA VAL A 30 -5.54 -10.83 9.07
C VAL A 30 -6.64 -10.94 8.03
N LEU A 31 -7.77 -11.56 8.35
CA LEU A 31 -8.93 -11.60 7.45
C LEU A 31 -9.48 -10.19 7.17
N TRP A 32 -9.62 -9.36 8.20
CA TRP A 32 -10.04 -7.96 8.01
C TRP A 32 -9.01 -7.15 7.21
N LEU A 33 -7.72 -7.38 7.45
CA LEU A 33 -6.64 -6.77 6.67
C LEU A 33 -6.70 -7.17 5.20
N THR A 34 -6.98 -8.45 4.90
CA THR A 34 -7.15 -8.93 3.52
C THR A 34 -8.29 -8.20 2.81
N VAL A 35 -9.43 -8.00 3.48
CA VAL A 35 -10.55 -7.23 2.92
C VAL A 35 -10.13 -5.78 2.65
N THR A 36 -9.37 -5.17 3.56
CA THR A 36 -8.83 -3.81 3.35
C THR A 36 -7.96 -3.75 2.11
N MET A 37 -7.06 -4.74 1.89
CA MET A 37 -6.20 -4.81 0.71
C MET A 37 -7.00 -4.95 -0.59
N LEU A 38 -8.11 -5.72 -0.57
CA LEU A 38 -9.03 -5.83 -1.71
C LEU A 38 -9.76 -4.53 -2.00
N CYS A 39 -10.18 -3.80 -0.96
CA CYS A 39 -10.79 -2.47 -1.15
C CYS A 39 -9.80 -1.47 -1.77
N LEU A 40 -8.52 -1.50 -1.35
CA LEU A 40 -7.48 -0.67 -1.96
C LEU A 40 -7.27 -1.02 -3.44
N ALA A 41 -7.29 -2.30 -3.80
CA ALA A 41 -7.23 -2.71 -5.20
C ALA A 41 -8.41 -2.15 -6.01
N GLY A 42 -9.63 -2.15 -5.45
CA GLY A 42 -10.79 -1.51 -6.06
C GLY A 42 -10.60 0.00 -6.28
N ILE A 43 -10.01 0.69 -5.32
CA ILE A 43 -9.68 2.12 -5.45
C ILE A 43 -8.63 2.34 -6.55
N TYR A 44 -7.62 1.49 -6.67
CA TYR A 44 -6.63 1.58 -7.77
C TYR A 44 -7.27 1.41 -9.15
N VAL A 45 -8.24 0.51 -9.31
CA VAL A 45 -9.00 0.39 -10.56
C VAL A 45 -9.74 1.69 -10.88
N LEU A 46 -10.38 2.31 -9.89
CA LEU A 46 -11.09 3.59 -10.07
C LEU A 46 -10.16 4.74 -10.45
N LEU A 47 -8.89 4.68 -10.05
CA LEU A 47 -7.85 5.63 -10.41
C LEU A 47 -7.21 5.34 -11.79
N GLY A 48 -7.64 4.29 -12.51
CA GLY A 48 -7.07 3.87 -13.79
C GLY A 48 -5.73 3.15 -13.66
N ALA A 49 -5.34 2.73 -12.45
CA ALA A 49 -4.10 2.01 -12.17
C ALA A 49 -4.34 0.48 -12.18
N GLU A 50 -4.88 -0.05 -13.28
CA GLU A 50 -5.32 -1.45 -13.38
C GLU A 50 -4.20 -2.45 -13.10
N PHE A 51 -2.98 -2.18 -13.59
CA PHE A 51 -1.83 -3.06 -13.36
C PHE A 51 -1.43 -3.10 -11.87
N VAL A 52 -1.44 -1.95 -11.19
CA VAL A 52 -1.15 -1.86 -9.76
C VAL A 52 -2.25 -2.59 -8.96
N ALA A 53 -3.51 -2.43 -9.35
CA ALA A 53 -4.62 -3.16 -8.76
C ALA A 53 -4.46 -4.68 -8.89
N ALA A 54 -4.07 -5.15 -10.07
CA ALA A 54 -3.81 -6.58 -10.30
C ALA A 54 -2.69 -7.11 -9.39
N ILE A 55 -1.56 -6.39 -9.28
CA ILE A 55 -0.47 -6.76 -8.37
C ILE A 55 -0.94 -6.72 -6.91
N GLN A 56 -1.74 -5.72 -6.51
CA GLN A 56 -2.29 -5.62 -5.17
C GLN A 56 -3.09 -6.87 -4.79
N VAL A 57 -3.94 -7.36 -5.69
CA VAL A 57 -4.71 -8.58 -5.44
C VAL A 57 -3.81 -9.82 -5.46
N LEU A 58 -2.96 -9.97 -6.46
CA LEU A 58 -2.19 -11.18 -6.70
C LEU A 58 -1.09 -11.39 -5.65
N VAL A 59 -0.32 -10.34 -5.36
CA VAL A 59 0.81 -10.40 -4.43
C VAL A 59 0.36 -10.16 -2.99
N TYR A 60 -0.32 -9.04 -2.72
CA TYR A 60 -0.65 -8.70 -1.32
C TYR A 60 -1.81 -9.53 -0.78
N ALA A 61 -2.98 -9.52 -1.43
CA ALA A 61 -4.12 -10.28 -0.94
C ALA A 61 -3.96 -11.80 -1.17
N GLY A 62 -3.31 -12.20 -2.27
CA GLY A 62 -3.09 -13.61 -2.61
C GLY A 62 -1.88 -14.20 -1.90
N ALA A 63 -0.65 -13.83 -2.28
CA ALA A 63 0.54 -14.51 -1.81
C ALA A 63 0.91 -14.14 -0.37
N VAL A 64 1.01 -12.84 -0.06
CA VAL A 64 1.52 -12.38 1.25
C VAL A 64 0.52 -12.66 2.36
N MET A 65 -0.77 -12.33 2.17
CA MET A 65 -1.76 -12.54 3.22
C MET A 65 -2.05 -14.02 3.48
N VAL A 66 -2.06 -14.85 2.43
CA VAL A 66 -2.22 -16.31 2.60
C VAL A 66 -1.03 -16.91 3.36
N LEU A 67 0.20 -16.49 3.03
CA LEU A 67 1.38 -16.90 3.77
C LEU A 67 1.29 -16.45 5.24
N PHE A 68 0.86 -15.23 5.49
CA PHE A 68 0.72 -14.69 6.84
C PHE A 68 -0.34 -15.46 7.66
N LEU A 69 -1.49 -15.78 7.04
CA LEU A 69 -2.52 -16.64 7.65
C LEU A 69 -1.96 -18.03 8.02
N PHE A 70 -1.20 -18.63 7.11
CA PHE A 70 -0.60 -19.93 7.34
C PHE A 70 0.40 -19.91 8.51
N VAL A 71 1.26 -18.88 8.56
CA VAL A 71 2.23 -18.69 9.66
C VAL A 71 1.54 -18.51 11.00
N ILE A 72 0.50 -17.66 11.08
CA ILE A 72 -0.26 -17.44 12.32
C ILE A 72 -0.94 -18.72 12.79
N MET A 73 -1.49 -19.49 11.86
CA MET A 73 -2.14 -20.75 12.17
C MET A 73 -1.14 -21.79 12.70
N LEU A 74 0.07 -21.83 12.14
CA LEU A 74 1.12 -22.75 12.61
C LEU A 74 1.73 -22.36 13.95
N LEU A 75 1.88 -21.07 14.21
CA LEU A 75 2.47 -20.57 15.45
C LEU A 75 1.54 -20.71 16.67
N ASN A 76 0.26 -21.06 16.45
CA ASN A 76 -0.75 -21.22 17.50
C ASN A 76 -0.65 -20.10 18.55
N ILE A 77 -0.65 -18.85 18.05
CA ILE A 77 -0.55 -17.66 18.90
C ILE A 77 -1.80 -17.64 19.78
N GLY A 78 -1.63 -18.03 21.05
CA GLY A 78 -2.67 -18.06 22.06
C GLY A 78 -3.35 -16.69 22.22
N HIS A 79 -4.50 -16.67 22.86
CA HIS A 79 -5.30 -15.46 23.06
C HIS A 79 -4.44 -14.34 23.63
N ALA A 80 -4.54 -13.16 23.05
CA ALA A 80 -3.88 -11.97 23.53
C ALA A 80 -4.15 -11.79 25.02
N THR A 81 -3.11 -11.81 25.84
CA THR A 81 -3.17 -11.37 27.21
C THR A 81 -3.71 -9.95 27.22
N SER A 82 -4.67 -9.65 28.08
CA SER A 82 -5.24 -8.31 28.22
C SER A 82 -4.11 -7.34 28.56
N ASP A 83 -3.64 -6.66 27.54
CA ASP A 83 -2.67 -5.59 27.72
C ASP A 83 -3.39 -4.44 28.43
N MET A 84 -3.18 -4.32 29.75
CA MET A 84 -3.63 -3.16 30.50
C MET A 84 -2.83 -1.96 30.00
N ARG A 85 -3.37 -1.29 29.01
CA ARG A 85 -2.83 -0.03 28.48
C ARG A 85 -2.80 0.97 29.63
N GLY A 86 -1.60 1.23 30.15
CA GLY A 86 -1.42 2.26 31.17
C GLY A 86 -1.84 3.65 30.66
N PRO A 87 -2.17 4.59 31.54
CA PRO A 87 -2.63 5.93 31.16
C PRO A 87 -1.64 6.66 30.21
N ALA A 88 -0.35 6.35 30.30
CA ALA A 88 0.67 6.89 29.41
C ALA A 88 0.51 6.47 27.96
N SER A 89 0.12 5.21 27.69
CA SER A 89 -0.10 4.74 26.31
C SER A 89 -1.35 5.36 25.69
N VAL A 90 -2.39 5.58 26.48
CA VAL A 90 -3.61 6.28 26.02
C VAL A 90 -3.28 7.74 25.69
N ALA A 91 -2.52 8.42 26.54
CA ALA A 91 -2.09 9.81 26.28
C ALA A 91 -1.24 9.90 24.98
N ALA A 92 -0.28 8.99 24.79
CA ALA A 92 0.51 8.93 23.57
C ALA A 92 -0.36 8.72 22.31
N THR A 93 -1.34 7.82 22.39
CA THR A 93 -2.28 7.56 21.28
C THR A 93 -3.10 8.81 20.92
N VAL A 94 -3.60 9.53 21.93
CA VAL A 94 -4.37 10.76 21.71
C VAL A 94 -3.51 11.85 21.08
N VAL A 95 -2.25 12.00 21.52
CA VAL A 95 -1.32 12.97 20.93
C VAL A 95 -1.02 12.64 19.47
N ILE A 96 -0.70 11.37 19.17
CA ILE A 96 -0.41 10.94 17.79
C ILE A 96 -1.65 11.11 16.89
N ALA A 97 -2.84 10.72 17.36
CA ALA A 97 -4.09 10.88 16.63
C ALA A 97 -4.42 12.38 16.39
N GLY A 98 -4.17 13.22 17.38
CA GLY A 98 -4.33 14.67 17.27
C GLY A 98 -3.39 15.28 16.22
N LEU A 99 -2.12 14.90 16.23
CA LEU A 99 -1.15 15.36 15.23
C LEU A 99 -1.55 14.91 13.82
N LEU A 100 -1.99 13.67 13.64
CA LEU A 100 -2.49 13.17 12.36
C LEU A 100 -3.75 13.93 11.89
N ALA A 101 -4.68 14.20 12.81
CA ALA A 101 -5.87 14.98 12.49
C ALA A 101 -5.53 16.41 12.05
N ILE A 102 -4.57 17.06 12.71
CA ILE A 102 -4.07 18.39 12.34
C ILE A 102 -3.44 18.36 10.94
N GLN A 103 -2.62 17.35 10.65
CA GLN A 103 -2.00 17.19 9.32
C GLN A 103 -3.05 16.97 8.22
N LEU A 104 -4.05 16.12 8.46
CA LEU A 104 -5.15 15.91 7.53
C LEU A 104 -5.98 17.19 7.32
N PHE A 105 -6.24 17.94 8.38
CA PHE A 105 -6.93 19.22 8.28
C PHE A 105 -6.11 20.27 7.51
N ALA A 106 -4.79 20.33 7.75
CA ALA A 106 -3.89 21.20 6.99
C ALA A 106 -3.86 20.84 5.49
N LEU A 107 -3.85 19.53 5.14
CA LEU A 107 -3.97 19.06 3.77
C LEU A 107 -5.32 19.42 3.14
N TRP A 108 -6.41 19.29 3.89
CA TRP A 108 -7.74 19.69 3.42
C TRP A 108 -7.85 21.20 3.16
N SER A 109 -7.21 22.00 4.02
CA SER A 109 -7.17 23.46 3.88
C SER A 109 -6.20 23.95 2.80
N TYR A 110 -5.35 23.05 2.28
CA TYR A 110 -4.35 23.38 1.27
C TYR A 110 -5.02 23.38 -0.11
N SER A 111 -5.18 24.56 -0.71
CA SER A 111 -5.76 24.68 -2.05
C SER A 111 -4.80 24.10 -3.09
N PRO A 112 -5.21 23.11 -3.90
CA PRO A 112 -4.37 22.51 -4.94
C PRO A 112 -3.94 23.49 -6.04
N ASP A 113 -4.62 24.62 -6.18
CA ASP A 113 -4.30 25.66 -7.18
C ASP A 113 -2.91 26.28 -7.02
N ARG A 114 -2.37 26.34 -5.80
CA ARG A 114 -1.00 26.83 -5.57
C ARG A 114 0.05 25.87 -6.08
N LEU A 115 -0.14 24.57 -5.86
CA LEU A 115 0.74 23.54 -6.40
C LEU A 115 0.63 23.43 -7.91
N ALA A 116 -0.57 23.56 -8.47
CA ALA A 116 -0.76 23.57 -9.92
C ALA A 116 -0.01 24.74 -10.59
N GLY A 117 0.05 25.91 -9.96
CA GLY A 117 0.81 27.06 -10.44
C GLY A 117 2.34 26.84 -10.37
N GLU A 118 2.85 26.23 -9.30
CA GLU A 118 4.28 25.93 -9.17
C GLU A 118 4.73 24.78 -10.09
N VAL A 119 3.91 23.74 -10.21
CA VAL A 119 4.19 22.61 -11.12
C VAL A 119 4.09 23.03 -12.58
N ALA A 120 3.21 23.97 -12.94
CA ALA A 120 3.12 24.51 -14.30
C ALA A 120 4.33 25.39 -14.66
N GLN A 121 5.03 25.97 -13.68
CA GLN A 121 6.24 26.78 -13.86
C GLN A 121 7.53 25.95 -13.71
N ALA A 122 7.47 24.73 -13.18
CA ALA A 122 8.61 23.84 -13.15
C ALA A 122 9.07 23.55 -14.59
N PRO A 123 10.38 23.61 -14.90
CA PRO A 123 10.88 23.21 -16.21
C PRO A 123 10.31 21.84 -16.49
N GLN A 124 9.67 21.68 -17.68
CA GLN A 124 9.09 20.42 -18.11
C GLN A 124 10.22 19.39 -18.19
N MET A 125 10.58 18.85 -17.05
CA MET A 125 11.39 17.65 -17.00
C MET A 125 10.51 16.55 -17.63
N ARG A 126 10.87 16.15 -18.82
CA ARG A 126 10.50 14.86 -19.40
C ARG A 126 11.13 13.74 -18.57
N ASP A 127 10.99 13.85 -17.26
CA ASP A 127 11.51 12.85 -16.36
C ASP A 127 10.51 11.69 -16.33
N PRO A 128 10.92 10.46 -16.64
CA PRO A 128 10.07 9.28 -16.52
C PRO A 128 9.39 9.16 -15.17
N ALA A 129 9.94 9.79 -14.12
CA ALA A 129 9.30 9.89 -12.80
C ALA A 129 7.92 10.55 -12.84
N THR A 130 7.63 11.44 -13.80
CA THR A 130 6.31 12.07 -13.96
C THR A 130 5.23 11.06 -14.35
N LEU A 131 5.60 9.94 -14.96
CA LEU A 131 4.69 8.84 -15.32
C LEU A 131 4.12 8.14 -14.07
N PHE A 132 4.88 8.11 -12.97
CA PHE A 132 4.43 7.51 -11.70
C PHE A 132 3.57 8.47 -10.86
N LEU A 133 3.68 9.78 -11.09
CA LEU A 133 2.91 10.79 -10.38
C LEU A 133 1.48 10.99 -10.94
N GLY A 134 1.14 10.32 -12.06
CA GLY A 134 -0.15 10.45 -12.72
C GLY A 134 -0.23 11.69 -13.61
N GLY A 135 -1.37 11.91 -14.24
CA GLY A 135 -1.62 13.04 -15.11
C GLY A 135 -1.69 12.68 -16.60
N GLN A 136 -1.65 13.71 -17.47
CA GLN A 136 -1.79 13.52 -18.93
C GLN A 136 -0.61 12.72 -19.50
N ALA A 137 0.62 12.99 -19.06
CA ALA A 137 1.80 12.27 -19.52
C ALA A 137 1.73 10.75 -19.30
N ALA A 138 1.16 10.33 -18.16
CA ALA A 138 0.94 8.90 -17.90
C ALA A 138 -0.12 8.31 -18.85
N ARG A 139 -1.18 9.06 -19.15
CA ARG A 139 -2.24 8.62 -20.09
C ARG A 139 -1.73 8.53 -21.52
N ASP A 140 -0.90 9.48 -21.93
CA ASP A 140 -0.29 9.49 -23.27
C ASP A 140 0.66 8.31 -23.43
N ALA A 141 1.50 8.03 -22.42
CA ALA A 141 2.38 6.86 -22.42
C ALA A 141 1.60 5.53 -22.45
N VAL A 142 0.47 5.45 -21.74
CA VAL A 142 -0.42 4.28 -21.79
C VAL A 142 -1.09 4.15 -23.14
N ALA A 143 -1.48 5.25 -23.77
CA ALA A 143 -2.08 5.25 -25.10
C ALA A 143 -1.10 4.80 -26.19
N GLU A 144 0.20 5.17 -26.07
CA GLU A 144 1.23 4.83 -27.06
C GLU A 144 1.82 3.43 -26.86
N GLN A 145 2.07 3.02 -25.61
CA GLN A 145 2.83 1.81 -25.27
C GLN A 145 2.00 0.74 -24.56
N GLY A 146 0.74 1.04 -24.25
CA GLY A 146 -0.11 0.21 -23.40
C GLY A 146 0.27 0.30 -21.92
N VAL A 147 -0.60 -0.22 -21.05
CA VAL A 147 -0.44 -0.15 -19.57
C VAL A 147 0.88 -0.78 -19.11
N VAL A 148 1.25 -1.92 -19.67
CA VAL A 148 2.47 -2.64 -19.32
C VAL A 148 3.72 -1.92 -19.85
N GLY A 149 3.68 -1.42 -21.08
CA GLY A 149 4.81 -0.70 -21.68
C GLY A 149 5.13 0.62 -20.96
N ALA A 150 4.10 1.37 -20.59
CA ALA A 150 4.25 2.62 -19.85
C ALA A 150 4.92 2.43 -18.46
N LEU A 151 4.76 1.24 -17.85
CA LEU A 151 5.44 0.90 -16.60
C LEU A 151 6.81 0.27 -16.81
N ALA A 152 6.95 -0.57 -17.84
CA ALA A 152 8.18 -1.29 -18.12
C ALA A 152 9.31 -0.34 -18.59
N ALA A 153 9.00 0.61 -19.46
CA ALA A 153 10.01 1.51 -20.00
C ALA A 153 10.78 2.31 -18.92
N PRO A 154 10.11 3.01 -17.97
CA PRO A 154 10.80 3.67 -16.87
C PRO A 154 11.55 2.70 -15.97
N LEU A 155 10.99 1.52 -15.70
CA LEU A 155 11.58 0.53 -14.82
C LEU A 155 12.93 0.04 -15.32
N PHE A 156 13.04 -0.22 -16.63
CA PHE A 156 14.28 -0.72 -17.26
C PHE A 156 15.22 0.35 -17.79
N GLN A 157 14.78 1.61 -17.88
CA GLN A 157 15.63 2.72 -18.36
C GLN A 157 16.10 3.63 -17.21
N THR A 158 15.18 4.09 -16.38
CA THR A 158 15.48 5.09 -15.33
C THR A 158 15.72 4.43 -13.98
N TYR A 159 14.92 3.41 -13.64
CA TYR A 159 14.96 2.74 -12.34
C TYR A 159 15.65 1.37 -12.39
N LEU A 160 16.58 1.18 -13.34
CA LEU A 160 17.30 -0.08 -13.50
C LEU A 160 18.06 -0.48 -12.23
N VAL A 161 18.79 0.45 -11.61
CA VAL A 161 19.56 0.17 -10.39
C VAL A 161 18.67 -0.22 -9.21
N PRO A 162 17.61 0.53 -8.85
CA PRO A 162 16.64 0.08 -7.86
C PRO A 162 16.01 -1.28 -8.20
N PHE A 163 15.72 -1.55 -9.46
CA PHE A 163 15.17 -2.83 -9.91
C PHE A 163 16.14 -3.99 -9.65
N GLU A 164 17.44 -3.83 -9.98
CA GLU A 164 18.46 -4.83 -9.69
C GLU A 164 18.66 -5.06 -8.19
N LEU A 165 18.64 -3.98 -7.39
CA LEU A 165 18.73 -4.09 -5.93
C LEU A 165 17.55 -4.87 -5.32
N THR A 166 16.33 -4.67 -5.84
CA THR A 166 15.17 -5.45 -5.39
C THR A 166 15.28 -6.92 -5.76
N SER A 167 15.86 -7.25 -6.92
CA SER A 167 16.08 -8.63 -7.33
C SER A 167 17.10 -9.35 -6.42
N ILE A 168 18.18 -8.66 -6.06
CA ILE A 168 19.18 -9.16 -5.10
C ILE A 168 18.53 -9.35 -3.71
N LEU A 169 17.71 -8.39 -3.26
CA LEU A 169 16.99 -8.48 -1.99
C LEU A 169 16.09 -9.72 -1.94
N LEU A 170 15.34 -9.98 -3.02
CA LEU A 170 14.50 -11.19 -3.13
C LEU A 170 15.34 -12.48 -3.09
N LEU A 171 16.48 -12.50 -3.78
CA LEU A 171 17.37 -13.64 -3.74
C LEU A 171 17.91 -13.89 -2.32
N VAL A 172 18.35 -12.83 -1.64
CA VAL A 172 18.84 -12.91 -0.25
C VAL A 172 17.73 -13.39 0.69
N ALA A 173 16.49 -12.91 0.50
CA ALA A 173 15.34 -13.35 1.29
C ALA A 173 15.07 -14.85 1.12
N ILE A 174 15.11 -15.37 -0.11
CA ILE A 174 14.92 -16.80 -0.40
C ILE A 174 16.04 -17.63 0.23
N VAL A 175 17.30 -17.25 0.02
CA VAL A 175 18.46 -17.94 0.61
C VAL A 175 18.39 -17.89 2.14
N GLY A 176 18.06 -16.72 2.73
CA GLY A 176 17.89 -16.57 4.16
C GLY A 176 16.80 -17.47 4.74
N ALA A 177 15.66 -17.56 4.08
CA ALA A 177 14.56 -18.43 4.49
C ALA A 177 14.99 -19.91 4.49
N VAL A 178 15.71 -20.36 3.45
CA VAL A 178 16.21 -21.75 3.35
C VAL A 178 17.27 -22.04 4.41
N VAL A 179 18.20 -21.13 4.64
CA VAL A 179 19.27 -21.28 5.65
C VAL A 179 18.69 -21.35 7.07
N LEU A 180 17.70 -20.51 7.39
CA LEU A 180 17.03 -20.51 8.68
C LEU A 180 16.14 -21.74 8.89
N ALA A 181 15.51 -22.25 7.84
CA ALA A 181 14.67 -23.44 7.91
C ALA A 181 15.48 -24.75 8.01
N LYS A 182 16.74 -24.75 7.58
CA LYS A 182 17.60 -25.94 7.62
C LYS A 182 17.90 -26.34 9.06
N ARG A 183 17.34 -27.46 9.50
CA ARG A 183 17.74 -28.09 10.76
C ARG A 183 19.18 -28.60 10.64
N ARG A 184 20.00 -28.29 11.62
CA ARG A 184 21.27 -29.03 11.80
C ARG A 184 20.91 -30.47 12.21
N ILE A 185 21.22 -31.41 11.38
CA ILE A 185 21.22 -32.84 11.71
C ILE A 185 22.53 -33.11 12.45
#